data_54fdfb9900a50eb184fcc7e2d896653e
#
_entry.id   54fdfb9900a50eb184fcc7e2d896653e
#
_cell.length_a   1.000
_cell.length_b   1.000
_cell.length_c   1.000
_cell.angle_alpha   90.00
_cell.angle_beta   90.00
_cell.angle_gamma   90.00
#
_symmetry.space_group_name_H-M   'P 1'
#
loop_
_entity.id
_entity.type
_entity.pdbx_description
1 polymer ?
#
loop_
_entity_poly.entity_id
_entity_poly.type
_entity_poly.pdbx_seq_one_letter_code
_entity_poly.pdbx_strand_id
1 'polypeptide(L)'
;MSILEVKNLSHGFGDRAIFEDVSFRLLKGEHIGLVGANGEGKSTFMSIVTGKMLPDEGKVEWSKYVTAGYLDQHSVLAEGQSVRDVLRTAFDELFKAEVRINDLYMEMAEDGADVDALMEEVGELQDRLESRDFYTLDAKIDEVARALGVMDFGMDTDVTSLSGGQRTKVLLAKLLLEKPDILLLDEPTKIGRAHV
;
A
#
# COMPACT_ATOMS: atom_id res chain seq x y z
N MET A 1 -13.46 -18.31 -1.88
CA MET A 1 -12.85 -17.91 -3.16
C MET A 1 -11.36 -17.73 -2.92
N SER A 2 -10.48 -18.34 -3.74
CA SER A 2 -9.03 -18.19 -3.59
C SER A 2 -8.61 -16.78 -4.00
N ILE A 3 -7.79 -16.13 -3.21
CA ILE A 3 -7.23 -14.81 -3.51
C ILE A 3 -5.79 -14.90 -4.02
N LEU A 4 -5.05 -15.95 -3.59
CA LEU A 4 -3.69 -16.26 -4.03
C LEU A 4 -3.54 -17.76 -4.15
N GLU A 5 -2.91 -18.22 -5.21
CA GLU A 5 -2.52 -19.62 -5.41
C GLU A 5 -1.06 -19.70 -5.82
N VAL A 6 -0.29 -20.46 -5.07
CA VAL A 6 1.12 -20.77 -5.34
C VAL A 6 1.22 -22.24 -5.71
N LYS A 7 1.87 -22.55 -6.83
CA LYS A 7 1.96 -23.91 -7.39
C LYS A 7 3.40 -24.28 -7.70
N ASN A 8 3.88 -25.33 -7.06
CA ASN A 8 5.18 -25.97 -7.29
C ASN A 8 6.33 -24.96 -7.35
N LEU A 9 6.29 -23.98 -6.44
CA LEU A 9 7.24 -22.87 -6.43
C LEU A 9 8.58 -23.33 -5.90
N SER A 10 9.62 -23.18 -6.72
CA SER A 10 11.01 -23.47 -6.34
C SER A 10 11.90 -22.28 -6.67
N HIS A 11 12.87 -22.01 -5.81
CA HIS A 11 13.86 -20.97 -6.05
C HIS A 11 15.12 -21.21 -5.25
N GLY A 12 16.29 -20.88 -5.87
CA GLY A 12 17.60 -20.98 -5.27
C GLY A 12 18.57 -19.92 -5.76
N PHE A 13 19.75 -19.87 -5.12
CA PHE A 13 20.85 -19.03 -5.55
C PHE A 13 22.10 -19.87 -5.76
N GLY A 14 22.54 -19.99 -7.02
CA GLY A 14 23.61 -20.90 -7.42
C GLY A 14 23.26 -22.36 -7.08
N ASP A 15 24.11 -23.06 -6.34
CA ASP A 15 23.88 -24.45 -5.96
C ASP A 15 23.04 -24.62 -4.68
N ARG A 16 22.56 -23.53 -4.08
CA ARG A 16 21.77 -23.58 -2.85
C ARG A 16 20.28 -23.36 -3.13
N ALA A 17 19.49 -24.42 -2.98
CA ALA A 17 18.05 -24.29 -2.94
C ALA A 17 17.61 -23.52 -1.67
N ILE A 18 16.68 -22.60 -1.83
CA ILE A 18 16.08 -21.84 -0.74
C ILE A 18 14.74 -22.46 -0.33
N PHE A 19 13.91 -22.80 -1.31
CA PHE A 19 12.71 -23.60 -1.12
C PHE A 19 12.42 -24.40 -2.41
N GLU A 20 11.77 -25.54 -2.24
CA GLU A 20 11.45 -26.46 -3.32
C GLU A 20 10.00 -26.93 -3.22
N ASP A 21 9.33 -26.98 -4.36
CA ASP A 21 7.97 -27.51 -4.54
C ASP A 21 6.93 -26.97 -3.54
N VAL A 22 6.99 -25.67 -3.23
CA VAL A 22 6.05 -25.02 -2.33
C VAL A 22 4.73 -24.80 -3.04
N SER A 23 3.66 -25.37 -2.51
CA SER A 23 2.31 -25.18 -3.03
C SER A 23 1.33 -24.91 -1.90
N PHE A 24 0.55 -23.84 -2.04
CA PHE A 24 -0.54 -23.54 -1.13
C PHE A 24 -1.57 -22.62 -1.80
N ARG A 25 -2.70 -22.46 -1.14
CA ARG A 25 -3.78 -21.56 -1.55
C ARG A 25 -4.19 -20.72 -0.36
N LEU A 26 -4.36 -19.42 -0.57
CA LEU A 26 -4.89 -18.49 0.43
C LEU A 26 -6.32 -18.11 0.06
N LEU A 27 -7.24 -18.29 1.00
CA LEU A 27 -8.63 -17.93 0.86
C LEU A 27 -8.92 -16.59 1.56
N LYS A 28 -10.01 -15.93 1.21
CA LYS A 28 -10.42 -14.69 1.84
C LYS A 28 -10.66 -14.90 3.34
N GLY A 29 -10.04 -14.05 4.16
CA GLY A 29 -10.14 -14.10 5.62
C GLY A 29 -9.16 -15.07 6.29
N GLU A 30 -8.33 -15.79 5.54
CA GLU A 30 -7.27 -16.63 6.11
C GLU A 30 -6.01 -15.83 6.44
N HIS A 31 -5.26 -16.34 7.41
CA HIS A 31 -3.97 -15.80 7.81
C HIS A 31 -2.93 -16.92 7.69
N ILE A 32 -1.84 -16.63 6.96
CA ILE A 32 -0.70 -17.55 6.81
C ILE A 32 0.53 -16.92 7.46
N GLY A 33 1.19 -17.66 8.35
CA GLY A 33 2.47 -17.30 8.93
C GLY A 33 3.62 -17.96 8.18
N LEU A 34 4.55 -17.16 7.65
CA LEU A 34 5.80 -17.64 7.07
C LEU A 34 6.87 -17.68 8.16
N VAL A 35 7.25 -18.88 8.59
CA VAL A 35 8.17 -19.11 9.69
C VAL A 35 9.49 -19.68 9.18
N GLY A 36 10.59 -19.20 9.72
CA GLY A 36 11.94 -19.65 9.40
C GLY A 36 13.00 -18.74 10.01
N ALA A 37 14.24 -19.20 10.12
CA ALA A 37 15.35 -18.40 10.62
C ALA A 37 15.71 -17.23 9.67
N ASN A 38 16.53 -16.30 10.14
CA ASN A 38 17.02 -15.20 9.30
C ASN A 38 17.93 -15.77 8.21
N GLY A 39 17.72 -15.32 6.97
CA GLY A 39 18.45 -15.79 5.80
C GLY A 39 17.90 -17.08 5.15
N GLU A 40 16.78 -17.63 5.64
CA GLU A 40 16.12 -18.81 5.07
C GLU A 40 15.14 -18.49 3.93
N GLY A 41 15.23 -17.30 3.32
CA GLY A 41 14.50 -17.01 2.09
C GLY A 41 13.09 -16.42 2.27
N LYS A 42 12.66 -16.03 3.49
CA LYS A 42 11.34 -15.41 3.70
C LYS A 42 11.10 -14.18 2.83
N SER A 43 12.05 -13.24 2.82
CA SER A 43 11.95 -12.02 2.00
C SER A 43 12.07 -12.33 0.49
N THR A 44 12.84 -13.38 0.11
CA THR A 44 12.89 -13.88 -1.27
C THR A 44 11.53 -14.41 -1.70
N PHE A 45 10.91 -15.23 -0.86
CA PHE A 45 9.56 -15.75 -1.11
C PHE A 45 8.54 -14.60 -1.26
N MET A 46 8.57 -13.61 -0.36
CA MET A 46 7.71 -12.42 -0.45
C MET A 46 7.96 -11.63 -1.74
N SER A 47 9.22 -11.49 -2.17
CA SER A 47 9.58 -10.83 -3.42
C SER A 47 9.03 -11.55 -4.65
N ILE A 48 9.00 -12.89 -4.63
CA ILE A 48 8.41 -13.69 -5.71
C ILE A 48 6.88 -13.57 -5.69
N VAL A 49 6.26 -13.69 -4.52
CA VAL A 49 4.80 -13.56 -4.38
C VAL A 49 4.31 -12.18 -4.84
N THR A 50 5.09 -11.12 -4.58
CA THR A 50 4.78 -9.75 -5.02
C THR A 50 5.16 -9.45 -6.47
N GLY A 51 5.78 -10.41 -7.18
CA GLY A 51 6.20 -10.23 -8.57
C GLY A 51 7.47 -9.38 -8.76
N LYS A 52 8.16 -9.02 -7.67
CA LYS A 52 9.45 -8.29 -7.72
C LYS A 52 10.60 -9.20 -8.19
N MET A 53 10.45 -10.51 -8.06
CA MET A 53 11.40 -11.52 -8.48
C MET A 53 10.67 -12.67 -9.16
N LEU A 54 11.30 -13.27 -10.18
CA LEU A 54 10.77 -14.47 -10.83
C LEU A 54 11.26 -15.71 -10.09
N PRO A 55 10.40 -16.74 -9.94
CA PRO A 55 10.84 -18.05 -9.44
C PRO A 55 11.63 -18.80 -10.51
N ASP A 56 12.41 -19.80 -10.08
CA ASP A 56 13.08 -20.72 -11.02
C ASP A 56 12.06 -21.70 -11.62
N GLU A 57 11.14 -22.21 -10.78
CA GLU A 57 10.05 -23.09 -11.21
C GLU A 57 8.75 -22.73 -10.51
N GLY A 58 7.64 -23.18 -11.09
CA GLY A 58 6.30 -22.97 -10.56
C GLY A 58 5.71 -21.61 -10.93
N LYS A 59 4.63 -21.24 -10.26
CA LYS A 59 3.92 -19.99 -10.53
C LYS A 59 3.13 -19.47 -9.34
N VAL A 60 2.92 -18.16 -9.36
CA VAL A 60 2.07 -17.42 -8.43
C VAL A 60 0.90 -16.85 -9.22
N GLU A 61 -0.32 -17.18 -8.82
CA GLU A 61 -1.55 -16.72 -9.46
C GLU A 61 -2.39 -15.92 -8.48
N TRP A 62 -2.60 -14.65 -8.80
CA TRP A 62 -3.49 -13.74 -8.07
C TRP A 62 -4.88 -13.76 -8.66
N SER A 63 -5.90 -13.67 -7.83
CA SER A 63 -7.28 -13.43 -8.30
C SER A 63 -7.39 -12.05 -8.96
N LYS A 64 -8.18 -11.94 -10.03
CA LYS A 64 -8.22 -10.78 -10.94
C LYS A 64 -8.53 -9.42 -10.30
N TYR A 65 -9.18 -9.38 -9.17
CA TYR A 65 -9.65 -8.13 -8.56
C TYR A 65 -9.14 -7.94 -7.13
N VAL A 66 -8.06 -8.66 -6.80
CA VAL A 66 -7.46 -8.59 -5.47
C VAL A 66 -6.34 -7.56 -5.47
N THR A 67 -6.42 -6.63 -4.54
CA THR A 67 -5.37 -5.67 -4.27
C THR A 67 -4.47 -6.19 -3.16
N ALA A 68 -3.16 -6.25 -3.42
CA ALA A 68 -2.16 -6.66 -2.45
C ALA A 68 -1.37 -5.46 -1.94
N GLY A 69 -1.34 -5.31 -0.63
CA GLY A 69 -0.48 -4.33 0.04
C GLY A 69 0.75 -5.02 0.63
N TYR A 70 1.93 -4.53 0.33
CA TYR A 70 3.20 -5.07 0.82
C TYR A 70 3.95 -4.03 1.65
N LEU A 71 4.21 -4.37 2.91
CA LEU A 71 5.06 -3.56 3.76
C LEU A 71 6.52 -3.82 3.43
N ASP A 72 7.08 -2.97 2.59
CA ASP A 72 8.50 -3.00 2.23
C ASP A 72 9.28 -2.10 3.21
N GLN A 73 10.13 -2.71 4.03
CA GLN A 73 11.00 -1.97 4.96
C GLN A 73 12.03 -1.07 4.26
N HIS A 74 12.30 -1.32 2.99
CA HIS A 74 13.22 -0.56 2.17
C HIS A 74 12.54 0.52 1.33
N SER A 75 11.22 0.73 1.51
CA SER A 75 10.53 1.81 0.83
C SER A 75 11.19 3.15 1.10
N VAL A 76 11.61 3.82 0.03
CA VAL A 76 12.23 5.14 0.11
C VAL A 76 11.12 6.16 0.26
N LEU A 77 11.13 6.89 1.38
CA LEU A 77 10.28 8.06 1.58
C LEU A 77 11.01 9.27 1.00
N ALA A 78 10.30 10.09 0.23
CA ALA A 78 10.89 11.24 -0.44
C ALA A 78 11.25 12.34 0.57
N GLU A 79 12.40 12.97 0.37
CA GLU A 79 12.84 14.13 1.13
C GLU A 79 11.87 15.30 0.96
N GLY A 80 11.60 16.04 2.03
CA GLY A 80 10.71 17.18 2.05
C GLY A 80 9.22 16.84 2.19
N GLN A 81 8.86 15.55 2.33
CA GLN A 81 7.50 15.14 2.66
C GLN A 81 7.31 15.06 4.18
N SER A 82 6.18 15.58 4.66
CA SER A 82 5.73 15.34 6.02
C SER A 82 5.10 13.95 6.17
N VAL A 83 4.97 13.48 7.41
CA VAL A 83 4.22 12.25 7.72
C VAL A 83 2.80 12.32 7.14
N ARG A 84 2.12 13.47 7.28
CA ARG A 84 0.77 13.69 6.73
C ARG A 84 0.76 13.53 5.21
N ASP A 85 1.74 14.10 4.51
CA ASP A 85 1.82 14.00 3.04
C ASP A 85 1.95 12.54 2.61
N VAL A 86 2.80 11.76 3.28
CA VAL A 86 2.94 10.33 2.99
C VAL A 86 1.64 9.57 3.23
N LEU A 87 0.92 9.85 4.32
CA LEU A 87 -0.36 9.18 4.58
C LEU A 87 -1.43 9.55 3.56
N ARG A 88 -1.46 10.81 3.10
CA ARG A 88 -2.36 11.28 2.05
C ARG A 88 -2.14 10.58 0.72
N THR A 89 -0.92 10.12 0.42
CA THR A 89 -0.65 9.37 -0.81
C THR A 89 -1.46 8.07 -0.93
N ALA A 90 -2.00 7.54 0.17
CA ALA A 90 -2.95 6.41 0.13
C ALA A 90 -4.24 6.74 -0.65
N PHE A 91 -4.51 8.01 -0.90
CA PHE A 91 -5.71 8.52 -1.56
C PHE A 91 -5.38 9.41 -2.77
N ASP A 92 -4.18 9.29 -3.33
CA ASP A 92 -3.69 10.13 -4.44
C ASP A 92 -4.70 10.31 -5.58
N GLU A 93 -5.41 9.22 -5.93
CA GLU A 93 -6.41 9.26 -7.01
C GLU A 93 -7.63 10.15 -6.67
N LEU A 94 -7.95 10.30 -5.38
CA LEU A 94 -9.05 11.18 -4.97
C LEU A 94 -8.58 12.65 -4.93
N PHE A 95 -7.37 12.90 -4.46
CA PHE A 95 -6.78 14.25 -4.48
C PHE A 95 -6.56 14.74 -5.92
N LYS A 96 -6.14 13.86 -6.83
CA LYS A 96 -6.05 14.18 -8.28
C LYS A 96 -7.42 14.51 -8.87
N ALA A 97 -8.47 13.77 -8.47
CA ALA A 97 -9.83 14.06 -8.91
C ALA A 97 -10.31 15.43 -8.43
N GLU A 98 -10.01 15.81 -7.17
CA GLU A 98 -10.33 17.14 -6.64
C GLU A 98 -9.61 18.25 -7.43
N VAL A 99 -8.30 18.08 -7.69
CA VAL A 99 -7.54 19.03 -8.52
C VAL A 99 -8.15 19.13 -9.91
N ARG A 100 -8.49 18.00 -10.55
CA ARG A 100 -9.10 17.99 -11.90
C ARG A 100 -10.44 18.73 -11.93
N ILE A 101 -11.27 18.62 -10.91
CA ILE A 101 -12.51 19.41 -10.79
C ILE A 101 -12.21 20.90 -10.81
N ASN A 102 -11.21 21.35 -10.08
CA ASN A 102 -10.83 22.76 -10.06
C ASN A 102 -10.31 23.22 -11.44
N ASP A 103 -9.50 22.38 -12.10
CA ASP A 103 -9.02 22.67 -13.46
C ASP A 103 -10.18 22.77 -14.46
N LEU A 104 -11.17 21.87 -14.38
CA LEU A 104 -12.37 21.90 -15.21
C LEU A 104 -13.17 23.19 -15.04
N TYR A 105 -13.32 23.69 -13.80
CA TYR A 105 -13.97 24.97 -13.59
C TYR A 105 -13.19 26.14 -14.22
N MET A 106 -11.87 26.07 -14.27
CA MET A 106 -11.06 27.08 -14.97
C MET A 106 -11.21 26.95 -16.49
N GLU A 107 -11.21 25.73 -17.03
CA GLU A 107 -11.44 25.45 -18.46
C GLU A 107 -12.82 25.96 -18.93
N MET A 108 -13.86 25.84 -18.10
CA MET A 108 -15.21 26.37 -18.42
C MET A 108 -15.24 27.90 -18.60
N ALA A 109 -14.28 28.59 -18.02
CA ALA A 109 -14.18 30.06 -18.16
C ALA A 109 -13.50 30.50 -19.46
N GLU A 110 -12.97 29.60 -20.27
CA GLU A 110 -12.30 29.89 -21.53
C GLU A 110 -13.32 30.11 -22.67
N ASP A 111 -13.02 31.01 -23.59
CA ASP A 111 -13.87 31.30 -24.74
C ASP A 111 -13.99 30.07 -25.66
N GLY A 112 -15.22 29.60 -25.88
CA GLY A 112 -15.50 28.46 -26.77
C GLY A 112 -15.46 27.09 -26.07
N ALA A 113 -15.37 27.04 -24.74
CA ALA A 113 -15.42 25.81 -23.98
C ALA A 113 -16.76 25.07 -24.18
N ASP A 114 -16.70 23.75 -24.27
CA ASP A 114 -17.87 22.87 -24.22
C ASP A 114 -18.29 22.67 -22.74
N VAL A 115 -19.04 23.63 -22.24
CA VAL A 115 -19.43 23.68 -20.82
C VAL A 115 -20.25 22.45 -20.41
N ASP A 116 -21.08 21.91 -21.32
CA ASP A 116 -21.94 20.76 -21.00
C ASP A 116 -21.09 19.49 -20.81
N ALA A 117 -20.11 19.24 -21.68
CA ALA A 117 -19.20 18.12 -21.54
C ALA A 117 -18.31 18.24 -20.28
N LEU A 118 -17.80 19.45 -20.01
CA LEU A 118 -16.99 19.69 -18.81
C LEU A 118 -17.79 19.50 -17.51
N MET A 119 -19.06 19.91 -17.51
CA MET A 119 -19.97 19.70 -16.37
C MET A 119 -20.29 18.23 -16.13
N GLU A 120 -20.42 17.41 -17.19
CA GLU A 120 -20.59 15.96 -17.07
C GLU A 120 -19.36 15.32 -16.38
N GLU A 121 -18.14 15.67 -16.83
CA GLU A 121 -16.89 15.21 -16.18
C GLU A 121 -16.81 15.63 -14.71
N VAL A 122 -17.18 16.88 -14.37
CA VAL A 122 -17.25 17.34 -12.97
C VAL A 122 -18.21 16.48 -12.16
N GLY A 123 -19.39 16.18 -12.69
CA GLY A 123 -20.39 15.33 -12.02
C GLY A 123 -19.85 13.94 -11.69
N GLU A 124 -19.22 13.27 -12.66
CA GLU A 124 -18.61 11.95 -12.46
C GLU A 124 -17.50 11.96 -11.38
N LEU A 125 -16.66 13.00 -11.40
CA LEU A 125 -15.59 13.13 -10.41
C LEU A 125 -16.14 13.44 -9.02
N GLN A 126 -17.18 14.28 -8.90
CA GLN A 126 -17.85 14.56 -7.63
C GLN A 126 -18.49 13.31 -7.03
N ASP A 127 -19.23 12.54 -7.84
CA ASP A 127 -19.81 11.26 -7.41
C ASP A 127 -18.73 10.28 -6.91
N ARG A 128 -17.58 10.26 -7.59
CA ARG A 128 -16.43 9.47 -7.17
C ARG A 128 -15.88 9.92 -5.80
N LEU A 129 -15.74 11.22 -5.57
CA LEU A 129 -15.29 11.77 -4.28
C LEU A 129 -16.27 11.48 -3.16
N GLU A 130 -17.57 11.67 -3.39
CA GLU A 130 -18.62 11.40 -2.41
C GLU A 130 -18.69 9.90 -2.04
N SER A 131 -18.69 9.01 -3.03
CA SER A 131 -18.74 7.56 -2.82
C SER A 131 -17.55 7.00 -2.04
N ARG A 132 -16.45 7.74 -1.96
CA ARG A 132 -15.23 7.40 -1.23
C ARG A 132 -15.04 8.18 0.07
N ASP A 133 -16.07 8.94 0.49
CA ASP A 133 -16.03 9.78 1.70
C ASP A 133 -14.84 10.76 1.72
N PHE A 134 -14.50 11.37 0.59
CA PHE A 134 -13.31 12.22 0.43
C PHE A 134 -13.19 13.29 1.51
N TYR A 135 -14.28 13.96 1.85
CA TYR A 135 -14.30 15.07 2.81
C TYR A 135 -14.03 14.63 4.27
N THR A 136 -13.97 13.32 4.54
CA THR A 136 -13.63 12.77 5.87
C THR A 136 -12.25 12.11 5.91
N LEU A 137 -11.47 12.17 4.82
CA LEU A 137 -10.18 11.48 4.72
C LEU A 137 -9.17 11.94 5.77
N ASP A 138 -9.08 13.24 6.06
CA ASP A 138 -8.16 13.74 7.08
C ASP A 138 -8.50 13.16 8.47
N ALA A 139 -9.79 13.02 8.80
CA ALA A 139 -10.21 12.39 10.04
C ALA A 139 -9.85 10.89 10.08
N LYS A 140 -9.99 10.17 8.96
CA LYS A 140 -9.56 8.76 8.84
C LYS A 140 -8.04 8.61 8.96
N ILE A 141 -7.27 9.51 8.36
CA ILE A 141 -5.81 9.56 8.49
C ILE A 141 -5.43 9.76 9.96
N ASP A 142 -6.03 10.73 10.64
CA ASP A 142 -5.76 11.02 12.04
C ASP A 142 -6.14 9.85 12.96
N GLU A 143 -7.23 9.14 12.68
CA GLU A 143 -7.66 7.94 13.42
C GLU A 143 -6.61 6.82 13.32
N VAL A 144 -6.18 6.47 12.10
CA VAL A 144 -5.18 5.42 11.87
C VAL A 144 -3.82 5.83 12.43
N ALA A 145 -3.42 7.08 12.25
CA ALA A 145 -2.17 7.63 12.79
C ALA A 145 -2.13 7.53 14.33
N ARG A 146 -3.25 7.85 15.00
CA ARG A 146 -3.38 7.72 16.46
C ARG A 146 -3.30 6.28 16.90
N ALA A 147 -4.02 5.37 16.24
CA ALA A 147 -4.04 3.95 16.57
C ALA A 147 -2.65 3.28 16.51
N LEU A 148 -1.78 3.75 15.63
CA LEU A 148 -0.41 3.25 15.47
C LEU A 148 0.65 4.07 16.23
N GLY A 149 0.26 5.09 17.00
CA GLY A 149 1.17 5.98 17.71
C GLY A 149 2.05 6.80 16.75
N VAL A 150 1.55 7.13 15.57
CA VAL A 150 2.23 7.99 14.59
C VAL A 150 2.13 9.46 15.02
N MET A 151 1.04 9.84 15.69
CA MET A 151 0.87 11.20 16.19
C MET A 151 1.91 11.60 17.25
N ASP A 152 2.51 10.62 17.96
CA ASP A 152 3.46 10.88 19.05
C ASP A 152 4.74 11.58 18.57
N PHE A 153 5.10 11.42 17.31
CA PHE A 153 6.28 12.07 16.70
C PHE A 153 5.93 13.17 15.70
N GLY A 154 4.65 13.51 15.57
CA GLY A 154 4.14 14.68 14.84
C GLY A 154 3.83 14.39 13.37
N MET A 155 2.66 14.88 12.93
CA MET A 155 2.18 14.70 11.55
C MET A 155 2.93 15.58 10.53
N ASP A 156 3.49 16.71 10.99
CA ASP A 156 4.25 17.65 10.16
C ASP A 156 5.76 17.35 10.15
N THR A 157 6.19 16.28 10.83
CA THR A 157 7.59 15.85 10.86
C THR A 157 8.04 15.38 9.50
N ASP A 158 9.21 15.83 9.02
CA ASP A 158 9.82 15.33 7.78
C ASP A 158 10.18 13.84 7.93
N VAL A 159 9.76 13.04 6.96
CA VAL A 159 9.91 11.58 7.01
C VAL A 159 11.35 11.10 6.97
N THR A 160 12.28 11.93 6.50
CA THR A 160 13.70 11.59 6.48
C THR A 160 14.33 11.64 7.87
N SER A 161 13.74 12.42 8.78
CA SER A 161 14.19 12.53 10.18
C SER A 161 13.72 11.39 11.08
N LEU A 162 12.81 10.53 10.59
CA LEU A 162 12.22 9.45 11.35
C LEU A 162 13.21 8.31 11.60
N SER A 163 13.18 7.73 12.80
CA SER A 163 13.84 6.45 13.08
C SER A 163 13.26 5.31 12.24
N GLY A 164 14.00 4.22 12.08
CA GLY A 164 13.51 3.06 11.32
C GLY A 164 12.16 2.52 11.80
N GLY A 165 11.95 2.44 13.12
CA GLY A 165 10.68 2.00 13.69
C GLY A 165 9.53 2.98 13.45
N GLN A 166 9.77 4.30 13.52
CA GLN A 166 8.78 5.33 13.20
C GLN A 166 8.42 5.29 11.71
N ARG A 167 9.41 5.15 10.84
CA ARG A 167 9.20 5.00 9.39
C ARG A 167 8.33 3.79 9.07
N THR A 168 8.59 2.65 9.71
CA THR A 168 7.78 1.43 9.55
C THR A 168 6.33 1.65 9.99
N LYS A 169 6.09 2.39 11.09
CA LYS A 169 4.73 2.74 11.55
C LYS A 169 4.00 3.62 10.52
N VAL A 170 4.66 4.60 9.91
CA VAL A 170 4.07 5.46 8.86
C VAL A 170 3.71 4.63 7.63
N LEU A 171 4.61 3.76 7.18
CA LEU A 171 4.35 2.87 6.03
C LEU A 171 3.19 1.90 6.31
N LEU A 172 3.11 1.35 7.52
CA LEU A 172 1.99 0.51 7.93
C LEU A 172 0.68 1.29 7.99
N ALA A 173 0.70 2.52 8.51
CA ALA A 173 -0.47 3.40 8.55
C ALA A 173 -0.99 3.68 7.13
N LYS A 174 -0.09 4.06 6.22
CA LYS A 174 -0.42 4.25 4.79
C LYS A 174 -1.08 2.99 4.20
N LEU A 175 -0.47 1.84 4.41
CA LEU A 175 -0.95 0.56 3.90
C LEU A 175 -2.35 0.21 4.43
N LEU A 176 -2.63 0.48 5.70
CA LEU A 176 -3.97 0.29 6.28
C LEU A 176 -5.01 1.27 5.72
N LEU A 177 -4.60 2.49 5.38
CA LEU A 177 -5.46 3.49 4.71
C LEU A 177 -5.81 3.08 3.28
N GLU A 178 -4.89 2.46 2.55
CA GLU A 178 -5.11 1.91 1.21
C GLU A 178 -6.15 0.78 1.20
N LYS A 179 -6.38 0.11 2.35
CA LYS A 179 -7.33 -1.00 2.54
C LYS A 179 -7.19 -2.12 1.49
N PRO A 180 -6.01 -2.67 1.29
CA PRO A 180 -5.85 -3.78 0.36
C PRO A 180 -6.62 -5.02 0.81
N ASP A 181 -6.97 -5.89 -0.13
CA ASP A 181 -7.66 -7.17 0.16
C ASP A 181 -6.76 -8.16 0.90
N ILE A 182 -5.44 -8.03 0.72
CA ILE A 182 -4.42 -8.84 1.39
C ILE A 182 -3.26 -7.97 1.84
N LEU A 183 -2.79 -8.21 3.05
CA LEU A 183 -1.59 -7.60 3.62
C LEU A 183 -0.44 -8.61 3.63
N LEU A 184 0.67 -8.22 3.01
CA LEU A 184 1.93 -8.95 3.04
C LEU A 184 2.89 -8.20 3.97
N LEU A 185 3.23 -8.81 5.11
CA LEU A 185 4.05 -8.17 6.13
C LEU A 185 5.36 -8.97 6.30
N ASP A 186 6.50 -8.34 6.01
CA ASP A 186 7.82 -8.90 6.27
C ASP A 186 8.33 -8.38 7.63
N GLU A 187 8.63 -9.28 8.56
CA GLU A 187 9.10 -9.03 9.92
C GLU A 187 8.31 -7.94 10.71
N PRO A 188 6.97 -8.02 10.82
CA PRO A 188 6.16 -6.97 11.44
C PRO A 188 6.43 -6.77 12.93
N THR A 189 7.07 -7.72 13.59
CA THR A 189 7.40 -7.66 15.04
C THR A 189 8.48 -6.64 15.40
N LYS A 190 9.25 -6.15 14.44
CA LYS A 190 10.18 -5.02 14.66
C LYS A 190 9.46 -3.71 14.97
N ILE A 191 8.15 -3.62 14.68
CA ILE A 191 7.29 -2.46 14.94
C ILE A 191 7.01 -2.28 16.45
N GLY A 192 6.98 -3.36 17.24
CA GLY A 192 6.52 -3.36 18.63
C GLY A 192 7.62 -3.31 19.72
N ARG A 193 8.91 -3.36 19.38
CA ARG A 193 9.99 -3.45 20.39
C ARG A 193 10.56 -2.10 20.85
N ALA A 194 9.93 -0.98 20.52
CA ALA A 194 10.47 0.34 20.89
C ALA A 194 10.07 0.83 22.30
N HIS A 195 9.23 0.11 23.04
CA HIS A 195 8.87 0.47 24.42
C HIS A 195 8.65 -0.78 25.26
N VAL A 196 9.70 -1.31 25.88
CA VAL A 196 9.71 -1.92 27.21
C VAL A 196 10.95 -1.42 27.95
#